data_3dbeddfa2f1b06a7ce16ab733a36d23e
#
_entry.id   3dbeddfa2f1b06a7ce16ab733a36d23e
#
_cell.length_a   1.000
_cell.length_b   1.000
_cell.length_c   1.000
_cell.angle_alpha   90.00
_cell.angle_beta   90.00
_cell.angle_gamma   90.00
#
_symmetry.space_group_name_H-M   'P 1'
#
loop_
_entity.id
_entity.type
_entity.pdbx_description
1 polymer ?
#
loop_
_entity_poly.entity_id
_entity_poly.type
_entity_poly.pdbx_seq_one_letter_code
_entity_poly.pdbx_strand_id
1 'polypeptide(L)'
;MIRLLSTVSLAALLLAACTPEAAEPAAVDVVAETASAEVAPPAAPEGFQTAYSLESENYAVQLDIDPAILAFDPALAYRLWSYGKTSLDELAVSADEGRKMADEDAATSGEKSWFMGYTLEIAHKPTGVFDDVISVSDTVATYTGGAHPNYFLGGGIYRKGETESLPLSTFIADPAAFGDLAIKALAVEKQERGYADEPATIESSLEELLAPTTDAPDVYKGRFVFAPSSEAGKIGGITLVFSPYDIGSYAEGAYEVTLPAADLAPLLTEAWAPRFGGEPLVEEEEPVAEEQ
;
A
#
# COMPACT_ATOMS: atom_id res chain seq x y z
N MET A 1 -43.59 1.96 53.69
CA MET A 1 -43.91 0.84 54.61
C MET A 1 -43.42 -0.43 53.94
N ILE A 2 -42.82 -1.28 54.78
CA ILE A 2 -42.37 -2.67 54.59
C ILE A 2 -40.99 -2.83 53.94
N ARG A 3 -40.04 -3.02 54.84
CA ARG A 3 -38.69 -3.59 54.66
C ARG A 3 -38.79 -5.10 54.53
N LEU A 4 -38.05 -5.72 53.65
CA LEU A 4 -37.67 -7.13 53.77
C LEU A 4 -36.15 -7.25 53.61
N LEU A 5 -35.52 -7.64 54.72
CA LEU A 5 -34.15 -8.11 54.82
C LEU A 5 -34.09 -9.55 54.33
N SER A 6 -33.10 -9.90 53.52
CA SER A 6 -32.74 -11.30 53.27
C SER A 6 -31.23 -11.45 53.54
N THR A 7 -30.95 -12.31 54.47
CA THR A 7 -29.67 -12.73 55.01
C THR A 7 -28.89 -13.58 54.02
N VAL A 8 -27.59 -13.21 53.83
CA VAL A 8 -26.63 -14.03 53.09
C VAL A 8 -25.86 -14.89 54.07
N SER A 9 -25.97 -16.21 53.89
CA SER A 9 -25.19 -17.21 54.65
C SER A 9 -23.79 -17.32 54.04
N LEU A 10 -22.79 -17.15 54.91
CA LEU A 10 -21.36 -17.33 54.65
C LEU A 10 -21.02 -18.83 54.84
N ALA A 11 -20.68 -19.54 53.77
CA ALA A 11 -20.10 -20.89 53.82
C ALA A 11 -18.58 -20.77 53.67
N ALA A 12 -17.86 -21.05 54.73
CA ALA A 12 -16.41 -21.17 54.74
C ALA A 12 -15.99 -22.54 54.19
N LEU A 13 -15.27 -22.60 53.09
CA LEU A 13 -14.57 -23.78 52.61
C LEU A 13 -13.10 -23.70 53.01
N LEU A 14 -12.67 -24.59 53.88
CA LEU A 14 -11.27 -24.86 54.20
C LEU A 14 -10.64 -25.62 53.05
N LEU A 15 -9.67 -25.00 52.36
CA LEU A 15 -8.80 -25.68 51.39
C LEU A 15 -7.43 -25.91 52.03
N ALA A 16 -7.10 -27.20 52.17
CA ALA A 16 -5.81 -27.67 52.62
C ALA A 16 -4.69 -27.25 51.68
N ALA A 17 -3.64 -26.68 52.22
CA ALA A 17 -2.41 -26.33 51.50
C ALA A 17 -1.63 -27.61 51.14
N CYS A 18 -1.55 -27.93 49.85
CA CYS A 18 -0.49 -28.76 49.31
C CYS A 18 0.56 -27.82 48.66
N THR A 19 1.73 -27.77 49.26
CA THR A 19 2.93 -27.17 48.67
C THR A 19 3.42 -28.01 47.49
N PRO A 20 3.52 -27.49 46.28
CA PRO A 20 4.27 -28.17 45.25
C PRO A 20 5.76 -27.88 45.40
N GLU A 21 6.51 -28.95 45.49
CA GLU A 21 7.96 -29.04 45.37
C GLU A 21 8.41 -28.32 44.11
N ALA A 22 9.38 -27.41 44.25
CA ALA A 22 9.95 -26.65 43.12
C ALA A 22 10.68 -27.62 42.17
N ALA A 23 10.09 -27.93 41.04
CA ALA A 23 10.78 -28.52 39.92
C ALA A 23 11.68 -27.47 39.28
N GLU A 24 12.98 -27.76 39.16
CA GLU A 24 13.94 -26.95 38.39
C GLU A 24 13.43 -26.78 36.98
N PRO A 25 13.54 -25.56 36.38
CA PRO A 25 13.19 -25.38 34.98
C PRO A 25 14.17 -26.15 34.10
N ALA A 26 13.65 -27.15 33.40
CA ALA A 26 14.38 -27.78 32.30
C ALA A 26 14.84 -26.71 31.31
N ALA A 27 16.13 -26.72 31.00
CA ALA A 27 16.70 -25.87 29.96
C ALA A 27 15.91 -26.10 28.66
N VAL A 28 15.20 -25.07 28.24
CA VAL A 28 14.60 -25.02 26.89
C VAL A 28 15.78 -24.83 25.95
N ASP A 29 16.15 -25.88 25.22
CA ASP A 29 17.00 -25.77 24.07
C ASP A 29 16.35 -24.77 23.12
N VAL A 30 16.93 -23.56 23.04
CA VAL A 30 16.61 -22.60 22.00
C VAL A 30 17.07 -23.25 20.71
N VAL A 31 16.13 -23.90 20.02
CA VAL A 31 16.34 -24.32 18.62
C VAL A 31 16.65 -23.04 17.88
N ALA A 32 17.90 -22.88 17.49
CA ALA A 32 18.33 -21.81 16.61
C ALA A 32 17.41 -21.87 15.38
N GLU A 33 16.58 -20.85 15.24
CA GLU A 33 15.75 -20.64 14.06
C GLU A 33 16.73 -20.59 12.88
N THR A 34 16.77 -21.68 12.14
CA THR A 34 17.55 -21.77 10.91
C THR A 34 16.97 -20.68 10.01
N ALA A 35 17.76 -19.65 9.75
CA ALA A 35 17.46 -18.63 8.76
C ALA A 35 16.95 -19.36 7.52
N SER A 36 15.68 -19.09 7.18
CA SER A 36 15.05 -19.60 5.96
C SER A 36 15.97 -19.18 4.82
N ALA A 37 16.54 -20.14 4.11
CA ALA A 37 17.35 -19.83 2.95
C ALA A 37 16.46 -19.01 2.01
N GLU A 38 16.84 -17.78 1.76
CA GLU A 38 16.19 -16.87 0.82
C GLU A 38 16.14 -17.60 -0.53
N VAL A 39 14.94 -18.03 -0.90
CA VAL A 39 14.73 -18.70 -2.19
C VAL A 39 14.87 -17.62 -3.23
N ALA A 40 15.91 -17.72 -4.06
CA ALA A 40 16.10 -16.80 -5.17
C ALA A 40 14.78 -16.65 -5.98
N PRO A 41 14.39 -15.42 -6.34
CA PRO A 41 13.15 -15.20 -7.08
C PRO A 41 13.14 -16.01 -8.38
N PRO A 42 11.99 -16.53 -8.80
CA PRO A 42 11.89 -17.30 -10.03
C PRO A 42 12.32 -16.44 -11.22
N ALA A 43 13.18 -16.99 -12.07
CA ALA A 43 13.56 -16.32 -13.30
C ALA A 43 12.35 -16.15 -14.22
N ALA A 44 12.29 -15.03 -14.95
CA ALA A 44 11.25 -14.81 -15.95
C ALA A 44 11.30 -15.93 -17.02
N PRO A 45 10.14 -16.50 -17.42
CA PRO A 45 10.08 -17.50 -18.46
C PRO A 45 10.61 -16.97 -19.80
N GLU A 46 11.13 -17.87 -20.65
CA GLU A 46 11.51 -17.50 -22.01
C GLU A 46 10.29 -16.97 -22.79
N GLY A 47 10.42 -15.80 -23.42
CA GLY A 47 9.32 -15.16 -24.16
C GLY A 47 8.31 -14.44 -23.27
N PHE A 48 8.62 -14.19 -21.99
CA PHE A 48 7.81 -13.36 -21.11
C PHE A 48 7.52 -12.00 -21.74
N GLN A 49 6.25 -11.58 -21.68
CA GLN A 49 5.79 -10.29 -22.17
C GLN A 49 5.31 -9.45 -21.00
N THR A 50 5.61 -8.14 -21.06
CA THR A 50 5.29 -7.17 -20.01
C THR A 50 3.84 -6.70 -20.04
N ALA A 51 3.11 -6.94 -21.15
CA ALA A 51 1.71 -6.60 -21.28
C ALA A 51 0.85 -7.86 -21.34
N TYR A 52 -0.30 -7.82 -20.69
CA TYR A 52 -1.31 -8.85 -20.71
C TYR A 52 -2.70 -8.21 -20.72
N SER A 53 -3.60 -8.72 -21.56
CA SER A 53 -5.00 -8.29 -21.55
C SER A 53 -5.90 -9.47 -21.87
N LEU A 54 -7.09 -9.45 -21.29
CA LEU A 54 -8.14 -10.41 -21.57
C LEU A 54 -9.49 -9.69 -21.52
N GLU A 55 -10.35 -9.97 -22.51
CA GLU A 55 -11.67 -9.34 -22.65
C GLU A 55 -12.73 -10.39 -22.92
N SER A 56 -13.90 -10.22 -22.32
CA SER A 56 -15.12 -11.01 -22.57
C SER A 56 -16.33 -10.09 -22.50
N GLU A 57 -17.53 -10.63 -22.65
CA GLU A 57 -18.78 -9.88 -22.43
C GLU A 57 -18.98 -9.47 -20.95
N ASN A 58 -18.28 -10.13 -20.02
CA ASN A 58 -18.43 -9.92 -18.58
C ASN A 58 -17.30 -9.09 -17.96
N TYR A 59 -16.13 -8.99 -18.60
CA TYR A 59 -15.00 -8.27 -18.07
C TYR A 59 -14.04 -7.77 -19.14
N ALA A 60 -13.28 -6.73 -18.77
CA ALA A 60 -12.08 -6.30 -19.48
C ALA A 60 -10.95 -6.10 -18.46
N VAL A 61 -9.84 -6.79 -18.64
CA VAL A 61 -8.70 -6.75 -17.72
C VAL A 61 -7.40 -6.49 -18.48
N GLN A 62 -6.53 -5.66 -17.89
CA GLN A 62 -5.26 -5.27 -18.48
C GLN A 62 -4.17 -5.17 -17.42
N LEU A 63 -2.97 -5.63 -17.77
CA LEU A 63 -1.76 -5.49 -16.97
C LEU A 63 -0.64 -4.98 -17.86
N ASP A 64 0.02 -3.91 -17.43
CA ASP A 64 1.15 -3.31 -18.09
C ASP A 64 2.34 -3.16 -17.13
N ILE A 65 3.47 -3.74 -17.53
CA ILE A 65 4.76 -3.53 -16.88
C ILE A 65 5.64 -2.73 -17.83
N ASP A 66 6.07 -1.55 -17.43
CA ASP A 66 6.96 -0.75 -18.27
C ASP A 66 8.22 -1.54 -18.66
N PRO A 67 8.61 -1.56 -19.95
CA PRO A 67 9.78 -2.29 -20.42
C PRO A 67 11.09 -1.92 -19.70
N ALA A 68 11.20 -0.72 -19.13
CA ALA A 68 12.37 -0.32 -18.36
C ALA A 68 12.53 -1.12 -17.06
N ILE A 69 11.43 -1.58 -16.45
CA ILE A 69 11.48 -2.48 -15.28
C ILE A 69 12.06 -3.83 -15.69
N LEU A 70 11.63 -4.38 -16.83
CA LEU A 70 12.19 -5.61 -17.40
C LEU A 70 13.69 -5.45 -17.75
N ALA A 71 14.06 -4.32 -18.32
CA ALA A 71 15.46 -4.04 -18.64
C ALA A 71 16.34 -3.88 -17.40
N PHE A 72 15.79 -3.33 -16.31
CA PHE A 72 16.48 -3.20 -15.02
C PHE A 72 16.66 -4.56 -14.36
N ASP A 73 15.57 -5.31 -14.16
CA ASP A 73 15.56 -6.62 -13.51
C ASP A 73 14.40 -7.50 -14.01
N PRO A 74 14.70 -8.53 -14.83
CA PRO A 74 13.67 -9.45 -15.33
C PRO A 74 12.92 -10.22 -14.24
N ALA A 75 13.54 -10.52 -13.08
CA ALA A 75 12.90 -11.24 -12.00
C ALA A 75 11.88 -10.34 -11.29
N LEU A 76 12.21 -9.07 -11.08
CA LEU A 76 11.27 -8.08 -10.56
C LEU A 76 10.06 -7.91 -11.49
N ALA A 77 10.31 -7.68 -12.80
CA ALA A 77 9.24 -7.54 -13.78
C ALA A 77 8.29 -8.75 -13.77
N TYR A 78 8.86 -9.95 -13.73
CA TYR A 78 8.06 -11.19 -13.70
C TYR A 78 7.28 -11.33 -12.39
N ARG A 79 7.85 -10.93 -11.26
CA ARG A 79 7.15 -10.94 -9.98
C ARG A 79 5.95 -10.00 -9.98
N LEU A 80 6.13 -8.73 -10.39
CA LEU A 80 5.03 -7.76 -10.49
C LEU A 80 3.93 -8.27 -11.43
N TRP A 81 4.35 -8.81 -12.58
CA TRP A 81 3.42 -9.42 -13.54
C TRP A 81 2.64 -10.60 -12.93
N SER A 82 3.31 -11.47 -12.19
CA SER A 82 2.66 -12.65 -11.61
C SER A 82 1.58 -12.28 -10.60
N TYR A 83 1.83 -11.26 -9.77
CA TYR A 83 0.82 -10.73 -8.85
C TYR A 83 -0.35 -10.11 -9.59
N GLY A 84 -0.07 -9.20 -10.54
CA GLY A 84 -1.10 -8.58 -11.33
C GLY A 84 -1.96 -9.60 -12.08
N LYS A 85 -1.31 -10.57 -12.73
CA LYS A 85 -2.03 -11.63 -13.45
C LYS A 85 -2.96 -12.46 -12.55
N THR A 86 -2.53 -12.76 -11.32
CA THR A 86 -3.41 -13.46 -10.36
C THR A 86 -4.66 -12.63 -10.07
N SER A 87 -4.52 -11.34 -9.80
CA SER A 87 -5.66 -10.45 -9.55
C SER A 87 -6.60 -10.34 -10.75
N LEU A 88 -6.05 -10.31 -11.97
CA LEU A 88 -6.84 -10.29 -13.20
C LEU A 88 -7.63 -11.60 -13.39
N ASP A 89 -7.01 -12.75 -13.14
CA ASP A 89 -7.67 -14.05 -13.25
C ASP A 89 -8.80 -14.18 -12.19
N GLU A 90 -8.58 -13.71 -10.97
CA GLU A 90 -9.57 -13.70 -9.91
C GLU A 90 -10.76 -12.79 -10.24
N LEU A 91 -10.50 -11.59 -10.79
CA LEU A 91 -11.59 -10.71 -11.23
C LEU A 91 -12.41 -11.34 -12.35
N ALA A 92 -11.77 -11.99 -13.32
CA ALA A 92 -12.47 -12.65 -14.42
C ALA A 92 -13.45 -13.71 -13.90
N VAL A 93 -13.03 -14.53 -12.93
CA VAL A 93 -13.91 -15.50 -12.25
C VAL A 93 -15.05 -14.81 -11.52
N SER A 94 -14.75 -13.77 -10.75
CA SER A 94 -15.77 -12.98 -10.01
C SER A 94 -16.78 -12.31 -10.94
N ALA A 95 -16.35 -11.86 -12.12
CA ALA A 95 -17.24 -11.25 -13.11
C ALA A 95 -18.24 -12.28 -13.69
N ASP A 96 -17.79 -13.49 -14.00
CA ASP A 96 -18.66 -14.56 -14.47
C ASP A 96 -19.68 -14.98 -13.40
N GLU A 97 -19.28 -15.05 -12.15
CA GLU A 97 -20.18 -15.32 -11.02
C GLU A 97 -21.18 -14.17 -10.79
N GLY A 98 -20.71 -12.92 -10.84
CA GLY A 98 -21.54 -11.72 -10.72
C GLY A 98 -22.60 -11.64 -11.80
N ARG A 99 -22.23 -11.94 -13.05
CA ARG A 99 -23.16 -12.03 -14.18
C ARG A 99 -24.25 -13.06 -13.94
N LYS A 100 -23.85 -14.25 -13.50
CA LYS A 100 -24.80 -15.34 -13.22
C LYS A 100 -25.80 -14.94 -12.13
N MET A 101 -25.32 -14.34 -11.02
CA MET A 101 -26.19 -13.87 -9.94
C MET A 101 -27.16 -12.80 -10.43
N ALA A 102 -26.70 -11.85 -11.24
CA ALA A 102 -27.54 -10.77 -11.75
C ALA A 102 -28.62 -11.29 -12.71
N ASP A 103 -28.30 -12.28 -13.52
CA ASP A 103 -29.27 -12.91 -14.44
C ASP A 103 -30.32 -13.77 -13.70
N GLU A 104 -29.92 -14.48 -12.63
CA GLU A 104 -30.82 -15.21 -11.74
C GLU A 104 -31.78 -14.26 -10.99
N ASP A 105 -31.27 -13.12 -10.50
CA ASP A 105 -32.06 -12.08 -9.86
C ASP A 105 -33.07 -11.45 -10.84
N ALA A 106 -32.61 -11.08 -12.02
CA ALA A 106 -33.46 -10.56 -13.10
C ALA A 106 -34.58 -11.54 -13.49
N ALA A 107 -34.27 -12.83 -13.57
CA ALA A 107 -35.24 -13.87 -13.87
C ALA A 107 -36.31 -14.02 -12.77
N THR A 108 -35.94 -13.77 -11.53
CA THR A 108 -36.84 -13.87 -10.34
C THR A 108 -37.68 -12.61 -10.14
N SER A 109 -37.07 -11.43 -10.28
CA SER A 109 -37.72 -10.14 -10.08
C SER A 109 -38.54 -9.68 -11.29
N GLY A 110 -38.20 -10.14 -12.50
CA GLY A 110 -38.73 -9.64 -13.76
C GLY A 110 -38.12 -8.30 -14.19
N GLU A 111 -37.08 -7.83 -13.51
CA GLU A 111 -36.33 -6.63 -13.84
C GLU A 111 -35.18 -6.94 -14.83
N LYS A 112 -34.52 -5.87 -15.31
CA LYS A 112 -33.30 -6.06 -16.11
C LYS A 112 -32.14 -6.44 -15.24
N SER A 113 -31.21 -7.26 -15.78
CA SER A 113 -29.92 -7.52 -15.13
C SER A 113 -29.21 -6.20 -14.83
N TRP A 114 -28.73 -6.08 -13.60
CA TRP A 114 -27.95 -4.92 -13.12
C TRP A 114 -26.47 -5.02 -13.47
N PHE A 115 -26.02 -6.14 -13.99
CA PHE A 115 -24.61 -6.38 -14.31
C PHE A 115 -24.16 -5.54 -15.52
N MET A 116 -23.09 -4.76 -15.31
CA MET A 116 -22.52 -3.86 -16.32
C MET A 116 -21.13 -4.27 -16.83
N GLY A 117 -20.64 -5.42 -16.41
CA GLY A 117 -19.27 -5.84 -16.65
C GLY A 117 -18.30 -5.32 -15.57
N TYR A 118 -17.19 -6.03 -15.40
CA TYR A 118 -16.13 -5.67 -14.47
C TYR A 118 -14.88 -5.25 -15.23
N THR A 119 -14.12 -4.31 -14.68
CA THR A 119 -12.84 -3.90 -15.26
C THR A 119 -11.74 -3.92 -14.20
N LEU A 120 -10.52 -4.25 -14.63
CA LEU A 120 -9.31 -4.13 -13.83
C LEU A 120 -8.13 -3.78 -14.71
N GLU A 121 -7.51 -2.65 -14.44
CA GLU A 121 -6.30 -2.19 -15.09
C GLU A 121 -5.21 -2.06 -14.02
N ILE A 122 -4.05 -2.67 -14.27
CA ILE A 122 -2.88 -2.61 -13.40
C ILE A 122 -1.73 -2.11 -14.25
N ALA A 123 -1.05 -1.07 -13.79
CA ALA A 123 0.13 -0.53 -14.43
C ALA A 123 1.27 -0.34 -13.42
N HIS A 124 2.47 -0.74 -13.83
CA HIS A 124 3.71 -0.51 -13.09
C HIS A 124 4.66 0.33 -13.95
N LYS A 125 5.05 1.52 -13.46
CA LYS A 125 5.90 2.45 -14.18
C LYS A 125 7.09 2.87 -13.34
N PRO A 126 8.31 2.98 -13.90
CA PRO A 126 9.44 3.52 -13.16
C PRO A 126 9.27 5.03 -12.98
N THR A 127 9.44 5.52 -11.76
CA THR A 127 9.62 6.96 -11.49
C THR A 127 11.10 7.35 -11.59
N GLY A 128 12.01 6.37 -11.53
CA GLY A 128 13.44 6.60 -11.77
C GLY A 128 14.27 5.34 -11.56
N VAL A 129 15.45 5.34 -12.20
CA VAL A 129 16.48 4.32 -12.01
C VAL A 129 17.72 5.03 -11.44
N PHE A 130 18.20 4.55 -10.29
CA PHE A 130 19.26 5.17 -9.50
C PHE A 130 20.34 4.13 -9.16
N ASP A 131 21.31 3.94 -10.06
CA ASP A 131 22.37 2.93 -9.97
C ASP A 131 21.83 1.49 -9.78
N ASP A 132 21.80 1.02 -8.54
CA ASP A 132 21.41 -0.33 -8.15
C ASP A 132 19.96 -0.48 -7.72
N VAL A 133 19.18 0.61 -7.75
CA VAL A 133 17.76 0.59 -7.39
C VAL A 133 16.88 1.20 -8.48
N ILE A 134 15.65 0.71 -8.56
CA ILE A 134 14.56 1.26 -9.35
C ILE A 134 13.42 1.66 -8.42
N SER A 135 12.86 2.82 -8.67
CA SER A 135 11.63 3.28 -8.03
C SER A 135 10.47 3.05 -8.99
N VAL A 136 9.42 2.39 -8.53
CA VAL A 136 8.27 1.99 -9.35
C VAL A 136 6.99 2.52 -8.71
N SER A 137 6.16 3.21 -9.48
CA SER A 137 4.79 3.57 -9.14
C SER A 137 3.83 2.48 -9.63
N ASP A 138 2.82 2.20 -8.83
CA ASP A 138 1.79 1.23 -9.08
C ASP A 138 0.44 1.95 -9.20
N THR A 139 -0.31 1.68 -10.27
CA THR A 139 -1.67 2.17 -10.43
C THR A 139 -2.60 0.99 -10.67
N VAL A 140 -3.70 0.94 -9.93
CA VAL A 140 -4.76 -0.06 -10.10
C VAL A 140 -6.07 0.67 -10.26
N ALA A 141 -6.75 0.51 -11.40
CA ALA A 141 -8.09 1.02 -11.61
C ALA A 141 -9.07 -0.16 -11.73
N THR A 142 -10.19 -0.12 -11.02
CA THR A 142 -11.14 -1.24 -11.01
C THR A 142 -12.58 -0.75 -10.95
N TYR A 143 -13.46 -1.50 -11.62
CA TYR A 143 -14.90 -1.37 -11.52
C TYR A 143 -15.54 -2.75 -11.37
N THR A 144 -16.26 -2.94 -10.29
CA THR A 144 -16.98 -4.19 -9.98
C THR A 144 -18.47 -3.96 -9.72
N GLY A 145 -19.01 -2.91 -10.34
CA GLY A 145 -20.37 -2.42 -10.09
C GLY A 145 -20.40 -1.26 -9.09
N GLY A 146 -21.54 -0.61 -9.00
CA GLY A 146 -21.75 0.55 -8.13
C GLY A 146 -21.76 1.87 -8.89
N ALA A 147 -21.65 2.99 -8.15
CA ALA A 147 -21.85 4.33 -8.70
C ALA A 147 -20.66 4.86 -9.49
N HIS A 148 -19.43 4.39 -9.19
CA HIS A 148 -18.19 4.85 -9.82
C HIS A 148 -17.11 3.77 -9.74
N PRO A 149 -16.10 3.82 -10.63
CA PRO A 149 -14.89 3.02 -10.49
C PRO A 149 -14.07 3.46 -9.26
N ASN A 150 -13.18 2.59 -8.80
CA ASN A 150 -12.17 2.89 -7.80
C ASN A 150 -10.78 2.83 -8.44
N TYR A 151 -9.83 3.58 -7.86
CA TYR A 151 -8.44 3.47 -8.21
C TYR A 151 -7.57 3.52 -6.96
N PHE A 152 -6.41 2.88 -7.06
CA PHE A 152 -5.43 2.79 -5.98
C PHE A 152 -4.07 3.15 -6.53
N LEU A 153 -3.33 3.94 -5.76
CA LEU A 153 -1.96 4.30 -6.02
C LEU A 153 -1.05 3.61 -5.03
N GLY A 154 0.11 3.23 -5.48
CA GLY A 154 1.13 2.64 -4.65
C GLY A 154 2.51 2.85 -5.25
N GLY A 155 3.50 2.24 -4.63
CA GLY A 155 4.83 2.24 -5.17
C GLY A 155 5.85 1.61 -4.24
N GLY A 156 7.04 1.37 -4.78
CA GLY A 156 8.12 0.76 -4.04
C GLY A 156 9.49 1.01 -4.65
N ILE A 157 10.50 0.85 -3.82
CA ILE A 157 11.89 0.96 -4.23
C ILE A 157 12.49 -0.44 -4.20
N TYR A 158 13.02 -0.89 -5.32
CA TYR A 158 13.56 -2.24 -5.46
C TYR A 158 15.04 -2.21 -5.78
N ARG A 159 15.82 -3.04 -5.11
CA ARG A 159 17.24 -3.23 -5.45
C ARG A 159 17.38 -4.30 -6.52
N LYS A 160 18.32 -4.11 -7.43
CA LYS A 160 18.60 -5.08 -8.48
C LYS A 160 18.96 -6.45 -7.88
N GLY A 161 18.27 -7.49 -8.30
CA GLY A 161 18.37 -8.84 -7.77
C GLY A 161 17.45 -9.13 -6.58
N GLU A 162 16.72 -8.13 -6.08
CA GLU A 162 15.73 -8.28 -5.01
C GLU A 162 14.33 -7.97 -5.58
N THR A 163 13.33 -8.75 -5.16
CA THR A 163 11.94 -8.57 -5.64
C THR A 163 11.01 -8.03 -4.56
N GLU A 164 11.48 -7.89 -3.32
CA GLU A 164 10.78 -7.20 -2.26
C GLU A 164 11.17 -5.73 -2.25
N SER A 165 10.19 -4.86 -2.01
CA SER A 165 10.45 -3.43 -1.86
C SER A 165 11.24 -3.15 -0.58
N LEU A 166 12.18 -2.22 -0.68
CA LEU A 166 12.95 -1.75 0.46
C LEU A 166 12.05 -0.96 1.42
N PRO A 167 12.14 -1.21 2.74
CA PRO A 167 11.35 -0.46 3.71
C PRO A 167 11.85 0.98 3.85
N LEU A 168 10.99 1.89 4.29
CA LEU A 168 11.34 3.31 4.50
C LEU A 168 12.56 3.49 5.41
N SER A 169 12.72 2.63 6.42
CA SER A 169 13.86 2.63 7.34
C SER A 169 15.23 2.40 6.67
N THR A 170 15.25 1.91 5.44
CA THR A 170 16.49 1.84 4.64
C THR A 170 17.03 3.24 4.34
N PHE A 171 16.15 4.20 4.12
CA PHE A 171 16.45 5.55 3.66
C PHE A 171 16.42 6.57 4.79
N ILE A 172 15.51 6.41 5.74
CA ILE A 172 15.19 7.36 6.80
C ILE A 172 15.69 6.81 8.14
N ALA A 173 16.57 7.57 8.80
CA ALA A 173 17.13 7.23 10.10
C ALA A 173 16.19 7.63 11.26
N ASP A 174 15.36 8.66 11.07
CA ASP A 174 14.38 9.13 12.05
C ASP A 174 12.95 9.08 11.46
N PRO A 175 12.26 7.93 11.59
CA PRO A 175 10.90 7.75 11.09
C PRO A 175 9.87 8.68 11.73
N ALA A 176 10.08 9.09 13.00
CA ALA A 176 9.16 10.00 13.70
C ALA A 176 9.22 11.41 13.08
N ALA A 177 10.43 11.96 12.94
CA ALA A 177 10.60 13.25 12.29
C ALA A 177 10.18 13.24 10.82
N PHE A 178 10.34 12.11 10.12
CA PHE A 178 9.78 11.92 8.78
C PHE A 178 8.24 11.99 8.78
N GLY A 179 7.59 11.32 9.76
CA GLY A 179 6.15 11.38 9.95
C GLY A 179 5.64 12.80 10.15
N ASP A 180 6.30 13.56 11.02
CA ASP A 180 5.96 14.97 11.27
C ASP A 180 6.08 15.83 9.99
N LEU A 181 7.12 15.58 9.18
CA LEU A 181 7.31 16.28 7.89
C LEU A 181 6.21 15.90 6.89
N ALA A 182 5.90 14.60 6.78
CA ALA A 182 4.86 14.08 5.90
C ALA A 182 3.48 14.66 6.26
N ILE A 183 3.11 14.66 7.55
CA ILE A 183 1.84 15.20 8.03
C ILE A 183 1.70 16.67 7.70
N LYS A 184 2.75 17.47 7.91
CA LYS A 184 2.74 18.90 7.56
C LYS A 184 2.55 19.13 6.06
N ALA A 185 3.27 18.38 5.22
CA ALA A 185 3.15 18.51 3.79
C ALA A 185 1.76 18.11 3.28
N LEU A 186 1.21 17.01 3.79
CA LEU A 186 -0.16 16.57 3.48
C LEU A 186 -1.22 17.57 3.97
N ALA A 187 -1.01 18.20 5.14
CA ALA A 187 -1.92 19.21 5.65
C ALA A 187 -1.95 20.46 4.76
N VAL A 188 -0.80 20.88 4.24
CA VAL A 188 -0.72 21.97 3.27
C VAL A 188 -1.47 21.63 1.99
N GLU A 189 -1.22 20.44 1.42
CA GLU A 189 -1.87 19.97 0.20
C GLU A 189 -3.39 19.89 0.36
N LYS A 190 -3.89 19.33 1.48
CA LYS A 190 -5.33 19.30 1.79
C LYS A 190 -5.93 20.70 1.87
N GLN A 191 -5.22 21.64 2.48
CA GLN A 191 -5.67 23.04 2.60
C GLN A 191 -5.72 23.73 1.24
N GLU A 192 -4.71 23.53 0.39
CA GLU A 192 -4.64 24.10 -0.97
C GLU A 192 -5.77 23.57 -1.86
N ARG A 193 -6.16 22.31 -1.69
CA ARG A 193 -7.33 21.72 -2.36
C ARG A 193 -8.68 22.16 -1.76
N GLY A 194 -8.69 22.92 -0.68
CA GLY A 194 -9.90 23.44 -0.04
C GLY A 194 -10.68 22.43 0.80
N TYR A 195 -10.05 21.33 1.19
CA TYR A 195 -10.70 20.27 1.98
C TYR A 195 -10.52 20.39 3.49
N ALA A 196 -10.06 21.53 3.98
CA ALA A 196 -9.93 21.73 5.41
C ALA A 196 -9.96 23.20 5.82
N ASP A 197 -10.57 23.44 6.97
CA ASP A 197 -10.76 24.78 7.50
C ASP A 197 -9.56 25.28 8.33
N GLU A 198 -8.93 24.38 9.11
CA GLU A 198 -7.85 24.72 10.04
C GLU A 198 -6.70 23.71 9.98
N PRO A 199 -5.45 24.15 9.71
CA PRO A 199 -4.29 23.26 9.56
C PRO A 199 -4.06 22.31 10.76
N ALA A 200 -4.20 22.80 11.98
CA ALA A 200 -4.00 22.00 13.20
C ALA A 200 -5.04 20.85 13.32
N THR A 201 -6.24 21.01 12.79
CA THR A 201 -7.25 19.95 12.77
C THR A 201 -6.88 18.87 11.75
N ILE A 202 -6.33 19.27 10.60
CA ILE A 202 -5.86 18.35 9.57
C ILE A 202 -4.69 17.53 10.13
N GLU A 203 -3.68 18.20 10.72
CA GLU A 203 -2.51 17.53 11.28
C GLU A 203 -2.93 16.48 12.31
N SER A 204 -3.81 16.82 13.25
CA SER A 204 -4.31 15.90 14.27
C SER A 204 -5.05 14.68 13.67
N SER A 205 -5.83 14.88 12.61
CA SER A 205 -6.52 13.77 11.91
C SER A 205 -5.54 12.86 11.18
N LEU A 206 -4.51 13.44 10.54
CA LEU A 206 -3.47 12.67 9.86
C LEU A 206 -2.58 11.91 10.85
N GLU A 207 -2.26 12.49 12.02
CA GLU A 207 -1.55 11.79 13.09
C GLU A 207 -2.29 10.53 13.54
N GLU A 208 -3.62 10.58 13.67
CA GLU A 208 -4.44 9.42 14.01
C GLU A 208 -4.47 8.37 12.87
N LEU A 209 -4.66 8.81 11.63
CA LEU A 209 -4.74 7.93 10.46
C LEU A 209 -3.42 7.25 10.11
N LEU A 210 -2.30 7.95 10.31
CA LEU A 210 -0.96 7.46 9.98
C LEU A 210 -0.21 6.93 11.21
N ALA A 211 -0.89 6.74 12.34
CA ALA A 211 -0.30 6.12 13.50
C ALA A 211 0.04 4.65 13.25
N PRO A 212 1.28 4.19 13.52
CA PRO A 212 1.63 2.78 13.40
C PRO A 212 0.76 1.90 14.31
N THR A 213 0.30 0.78 13.77
CA THR A 213 -0.48 -0.21 14.51
C THR A 213 0.25 -1.56 14.55
N THR A 214 -0.24 -2.50 15.36
CA THR A 214 0.32 -3.87 15.40
C THR A 214 0.25 -4.55 14.03
N ASP A 215 -0.83 -4.30 13.27
CA ASP A 215 -1.06 -4.92 11.96
C ASP A 215 -0.40 -4.12 10.82
N ALA A 216 -0.14 -2.83 11.04
CA ALA A 216 0.55 -1.94 10.10
C ALA A 216 1.67 -1.16 10.81
N PRO A 217 2.79 -1.82 11.17
CA PRO A 217 3.90 -1.18 11.87
C PRO A 217 4.67 -0.18 11.00
N ASP A 218 4.58 -0.30 9.67
CA ASP A 218 5.11 0.65 8.68
C ASP A 218 3.95 1.14 7.81
N VAL A 219 3.38 2.28 8.17
CA VAL A 219 2.24 2.90 7.49
C VAL A 219 2.58 3.44 6.10
N TYR A 220 3.86 3.61 5.80
CA TYR A 220 4.34 4.08 4.50
C TYR A 220 4.72 2.94 3.56
N LYS A 221 4.65 1.67 4.00
CA LYS A 221 4.96 0.52 3.15
C LYS A 221 4.06 0.49 1.91
N GLY A 222 4.68 0.50 0.73
CA GLY A 222 3.95 0.53 -0.54
C GLY A 222 3.32 1.88 -0.89
N ARG A 223 3.67 2.95 -0.17
CA ARG A 223 3.08 4.28 -0.31
C ARG A 223 4.09 5.37 -0.63
N PHE A 224 5.24 5.02 -1.13
CA PHE A 224 6.25 6.00 -1.53
C PHE A 224 7.08 5.57 -2.73
N VAL A 225 7.51 6.56 -3.48
CA VAL A 225 8.43 6.44 -4.61
C VAL A 225 9.50 7.53 -4.52
N PHE A 226 10.61 7.36 -5.24
CA PHE A 226 11.59 8.43 -5.41
C PHE A 226 11.15 9.40 -6.50
N ALA A 227 11.27 10.69 -6.23
CA ALA A 227 11.17 11.73 -7.24
C ALA A 227 12.52 11.88 -7.96
N PRO A 228 12.53 11.98 -9.30
CA PRO A 228 13.72 12.37 -10.06
C PRO A 228 14.25 13.73 -9.60
N SER A 229 15.52 14.00 -9.86
CA SER A 229 16.18 15.24 -9.46
C SER A 229 16.56 16.12 -10.64
N SER A 230 16.57 17.44 -10.42
CA SER A 230 17.22 18.40 -11.32
C SER A 230 18.73 18.17 -11.46
N GLU A 231 19.34 17.45 -10.50
CA GLU A 231 20.73 17.00 -10.57
C GLU A 231 20.80 15.57 -11.10
N ALA A 232 21.51 15.38 -12.21
CA ALA A 232 21.64 14.06 -12.84
C ALA A 232 22.21 13.00 -11.88
N GLY A 233 21.55 11.83 -11.82
CA GLY A 233 21.95 10.71 -10.99
C GLY A 233 21.64 10.87 -9.49
N LYS A 234 20.94 11.94 -9.10
CA LYS A 234 20.46 12.14 -7.74
C LYS A 234 18.98 11.82 -7.61
N ILE A 235 18.56 11.63 -6.37
CA ILE A 235 17.16 11.51 -5.95
C ILE A 235 16.72 12.89 -5.46
N GLY A 236 15.70 13.48 -6.12
CA GLY A 236 15.20 14.82 -5.81
C GLY A 236 14.34 14.87 -4.54
N GLY A 237 13.80 13.73 -4.13
CA GLY A 237 12.92 13.64 -2.97
C GLY A 237 12.23 12.29 -2.83
N ILE A 238 11.31 12.22 -1.89
CA ILE A 238 10.38 11.09 -1.72
C ILE A 238 8.97 11.62 -1.95
N THR A 239 8.27 11.03 -2.91
CA THR A 239 6.84 11.27 -3.12
C THR A 239 6.04 10.23 -2.36
N LEU A 240 5.20 10.69 -1.45
CA LEU A 240 4.21 9.89 -0.77
C LEU A 240 2.96 9.79 -1.64
N VAL A 241 2.37 8.61 -1.72
CA VAL A 241 1.17 8.34 -2.51
C VAL A 241 0.09 7.74 -1.62
N PHE A 242 -1.11 8.32 -1.69
CA PHE A 242 -2.28 7.86 -0.95
C PHE A 242 -3.48 7.77 -1.89
N SER A 243 -4.12 6.62 -1.89
CA SER A 243 -5.33 6.38 -2.67
C SER A 243 -6.53 7.16 -2.11
N PRO A 244 -7.62 7.34 -2.87
CA PRO A 244 -8.89 7.77 -2.31
C PRO A 244 -9.29 6.91 -1.11
N TYR A 245 -9.83 7.51 -0.07
CA TYR A 245 -10.16 6.94 1.23
C TYR A 245 -8.99 6.66 2.19
N ASP A 246 -7.73 6.74 1.76
CA ASP A 246 -6.59 6.51 2.67
C ASP A 246 -6.50 7.59 3.75
N ILE A 247 -6.64 8.86 3.34
CA ILE A 247 -6.49 10.02 4.24
C ILE A 247 -7.57 11.08 4.05
N GLY A 248 -8.63 10.77 3.31
CA GLY A 248 -9.73 11.67 3.03
C GLY A 248 -10.89 10.95 2.39
N SER A 249 -11.94 11.69 1.99
CA SER A 249 -13.07 11.14 1.27
C SER A 249 -12.72 10.83 -0.19
N TYR A 250 -13.53 10.00 -0.86
CA TYR A 250 -13.36 9.74 -2.30
C TYR A 250 -13.36 11.01 -3.16
N ALA A 251 -14.17 11.99 -2.77
CA ALA A 251 -14.28 13.27 -3.49
C ALA A 251 -13.01 14.12 -3.43
N GLU A 252 -12.11 13.85 -2.47
CA GLU A 252 -10.80 14.49 -2.39
C GLU A 252 -9.81 13.91 -3.40
N GLY A 253 -10.09 12.73 -3.94
CA GLY A 253 -9.18 12.02 -4.83
C GLY A 253 -7.99 11.39 -4.10
N ALA A 254 -6.95 11.09 -4.86
CA ALA A 254 -5.66 10.64 -4.33
C ALA A 254 -4.80 11.83 -3.92
N TYR A 255 -3.80 11.55 -3.08
CA TYR A 255 -2.79 12.53 -2.69
C TYR A 255 -1.40 12.02 -3.08
N GLU A 256 -0.67 12.89 -3.79
CA GLU A 256 0.74 12.70 -4.11
C GLU A 256 1.51 13.90 -3.59
N VAL A 257 2.33 13.69 -2.56
CA VAL A 257 3.05 14.77 -1.89
C VAL A 257 4.54 14.48 -1.89
N THR A 258 5.31 15.36 -2.52
CA THR A 258 6.76 15.22 -2.63
C THR A 258 7.46 15.96 -1.50
N LEU A 259 8.25 15.23 -0.73
CA LEU A 259 9.17 15.75 0.27
C LEU A 259 10.53 15.97 -0.39
N PRO A 260 11.01 17.22 -0.56
CA PRO A 260 12.25 17.52 -1.25
C PRO A 260 13.48 16.96 -0.55
N ALA A 261 14.52 16.64 -1.32
CA ALA A 261 15.81 16.17 -0.79
C ALA A 261 16.39 17.11 0.27
N ALA A 262 16.19 18.42 0.14
CA ALA A 262 16.67 19.42 1.09
C ALA A 262 16.03 19.25 2.48
N ASP A 263 14.73 18.98 2.53
CA ASP A 263 13.98 18.80 3.79
C ASP A 263 14.26 17.41 4.40
N LEU A 264 14.52 16.41 3.56
CA LEU A 264 14.87 15.06 3.99
C LEU A 264 16.31 14.92 4.48
N ALA A 265 17.23 15.84 4.09
CA ALA A 265 18.66 15.72 4.36
C ALA A 265 19.03 15.42 5.83
N PRO A 266 18.42 16.04 6.86
CA PRO A 266 18.73 15.71 8.26
C PRO A 266 18.18 14.37 8.73
N LEU A 267 17.28 13.75 7.98
CA LEU A 267 16.57 12.53 8.32
C LEU A 267 17.14 11.29 7.61
N LEU A 268 17.97 11.50 6.58
CA LEU A 268 18.51 10.41 5.76
C LEU A 268 19.54 9.56 6.52
N THR A 269 19.57 8.28 6.23
CA THR A 269 20.67 7.42 6.69
C THR A 269 21.99 7.82 6.05
N GLU A 270 23.12 7.60 6.73
CA GLU A 270 24.46 7.90 6.20
C GLU A 270 24.72 7.29 4.81
N ALA A 271 24.22 6.07 4.59
CA ALA A 271 24.39 5.35 3.33
C ALA A 271 23.65 6.01 2.16
N TRP A 272 22.53 6.66 2.42
CA TRP A 272 21.66 7.21 1.39
C TRP A 272 21.79 8.72 1.22
N ALA A 273 22.19 9.46 2.24
CA ALA A 273 22.34 10.91 2.18
C ALA A 273 23.13 11.41 0.94
N PRO A 274 24.26 10.76 0.51
CA PRO A 274 24.97 11.20 -0.67
C PRO A 274 24.22 11.01 -2.00
N ARG A 275 23.16 10.18 -2.03
CA ARG A 275 22.36 9.89 -3.23
C ARG A 275 21.24 10.91 -3.46
N PHE A 276 20.86 11.67 -2.42
CA PHE A 276 19.85 12.72 -2.50
C PHE A 276 20.49 14.08 -2.83
N GLY A 277 19.75 14.92 -3.57
CA GLY A 277 20.17 16.27 -3.92
C GLY A 277 19.39 16.82 -5.10
N GLY A 278 19.56 18.12 -5.35
CA GLY A 278 18.80 18.86 -6.35
C GLY A 278 17.34 19.07 -5.97
N GLU A 279 16.59 19.70 -6.86
CA GLU A 279 15.15 19.90 -6.70
C GLU A 279 14.40 18.71 -7.30
N PRO A 280 13.28 18.26 -6.69
CA PRO A 280 12.46 17.23 -7.28
C PRO A 280 11.87 17.67 -8.62
N LEU A 281 11.91 16.80 -9.61
CA LEU A 281 11.16 16.95 -10.85
C LEU A 281 9.82 16.24 -10.68
N VAL A 282 8.77 17.02 -10.47
CA VAL A 282 7.39 16.53 -10.39
C VAL A 282 6.78 16.78 -11.75
N GLU A 283 6.19 15.74 -12.35
CA GLU A 283 5.38 15.93 -13.55
C GLU A 283 4.15 16.75 -13.15
N GLU A 284 3.98 17.94 -13.74
CA GLU A 284 2.72 18.67 -13.59
C GLU A 284 1.64 17.83 -14.30
N GLU A 285 0.63 17.38 -13.57
CA GLU A 285 -0.54 16.75 -14.17
C GLU A 285 -1.17 17.74 -15.15
N GLU A 286 -1.15 17.41 -16.45
CA GLU A 286 -1.96 18.17 -17.40
C GLU A 286 -3.42 18.08 -16.95
N PRO A 287 -4.12 19.22 -16.79
CA PRO A 287 -5.50 19.19 -16.36
C PRO A 287 -6.31 18.33 -17.33
N VAL A 288 -6.94 17.29 -16.82
CA VAL A 288 -7.85 16.44 -17.58
C VAL A 288 -8.88 17.37 -18.22
N ALA A 289 -8.85 17.51 -19.55
CA ALA A 289 -9.83 18.31 -20.26
C ALA A 289 -11.21 17.73 -19.94
N GLU A 290 -12.03 18.50 -19.23
CA GLU A 290 -13.45 18.16 -19.04
C GLU A 290 -14.07 18.04 -20.44
N GLU A 291 -14.34 16.82 -20.89
CA GLU A 291 -15.22 16.60 -22.03
C GLU A 291 -16.62 17.07 -21.65
N GLN A 292 -17.01 18.19 -22.26
CA GLN A 292 -18.33 18.81 -22.13
C GLN A 292 -19.41 17.99 -22.88
#